data_2c3fb21a23cb4563c0078bf31049adbc
#
_entry.id   2c3fb21a23cb4563c0078bf31049adbc
#
_cell.length_a   1.000
_cell.length_b   1.000
_cell.length_c   1.000
_cell.angle_alpha   90.00
_cell.angle_beta   90.00
_cell.angle_gamma   90.00
#
_symmetry.space_group_name_H-M   'P 1'
#
loop_
_entity.id
_entity.type
_entity.pdbx_description
1 polymer ?
#
loop_
_entity_poly.entity_id
_entity_poly.type
_entity_poly.pdbx_seq_one_letter_code
_entity_poly.pdbx_strand_id
1 'polypeptide(L)'
;MSYIQELRDVIKRLHGAEATHVESVAVKETFRGKTVWEGIVEVFDLTGHPTAHRAYAWAHDGEHPKESSVAVLHKAPITSAAAAVRAALIQEYRSLGTEES
;
A
#
# COMPACT_ATOMS: atom_id res chain seq x y z
N MET A 1 20.49 0.62 -0.53
CA MET A 1 19.39 1.08 0.32
C MET A 1 18.44 -0.06 0.62
N SER A 2 17.79 -0.05 1.77
CA SER A 2 16.88 -1.13 2.12
C SER A 2 15.53 -0.93 1.47
N TYR A 3 14.80 -2.01 1.31
CA TYR A 3 13.43 -2.01 0.81
C TYR A 3 12.53 -1.10 1.68
N ILE A 4 12.68 -1.19 3.01
CA ILE A 4 11.90 -0.37 3.93
C ILE A 4 12.19 1.12 3.72
N GLN A 5 13.47 1.49 3.54
CA GLN A 5 13.84 2.88 3.30
C GLN A 5 13.23 3.39 1.99
N GLU A 6 13.20 2.58 0.97
CA GLU A 6 12.60 2.96 -0.31
C GLU A 6 11.11 3.20 -0.18
N LEU A 7 10.40 2.36 0.60
CA LEU A 7 8.97 2.57 0.86
C LEU A 7 8.73 3.85 1.67
N ARG A 8 9.60 4.15 2.63
CA ARG A 8 9.52 5.41 3.38
C ARG A 8 9.66 6.62 2.46
N ASP A 9 10.58 6.54 1.50
CA ASP A 9 10.78 7.60 0.52
C ASP A 9 9.55 7.79 -0.36
N VAL A 10 8.92 6.69 -0.76
CA VAL A 10 7.67 6.73 -1.54
C VAL A 10 6.55 7.40 -0.75
N ILE A 11 6.39 7.04 0.52
CA ILE A 11 5.37 7.64 1.38
C ILE A 11 5.58 9.15 1.49
N LYS A 12 6.83 9.56 1.70
CA LYS A 12 7.15 10.98 1.81
C LYS A 12 6.85 11.73 0.51
N ARG A 13 7.20 11.14 -0.61
CA ARG A 13 6.97 11.73 -1.93
C ARG A 13 5.47 11.86 -2.25
N LEU A 14 4.69 10.81 -1.96
CA LEU A 14 3.27 10.78 -2.30
C LEU A 14 2.39 11.51 -1.29
N HIS A 15 2.73 11.46 -0.02
CA HIS A 15 1.86 11.96 1.05
C HIS A 15 2.49 13.06 1.91
N GLY A 16 3.75 13.37 1.70
CA GLY A 16 4.43 14.46 2.40
C GLY A 16 4.66 14.21 3.89
N ALA A 17 4.67 12.96 4.34
CA ALA A 17 4.82 12.61 5.74
C ALA A 17 6.06 11.79 5.99
N GLU A 18 6.63 11.92 7.19
CA GLU A 18 7.70 11.06 7.63
C GLU A 18 7.11 9.75 8.12
N ALA A 19 7.72 8.63 7.74
CA ALA A 19 7.22 7.29 8.07
C ALA A 19 8.21 6.53 8.93
N THR A 20 7.69 5.86 9.96
CA THR A 20 8.46 4.98 10.83
C THR A 20 7.90 3.58 10.71
N HIS A 21 8.73 2.61 10.34
CA HIS A 21 8.30 1.22 10.16
C HIS A 21 7.86 0.62 11.51
N VAL A 22 6.68 0.02 11.52
CA VAL A 22 6.07 -0.57 12.72
C VAL A 22 6.08 -2.08 12.66
N GLU A 23 5.58 -2.66 11.57
CA GLU A 23 5.47 -4.12 11.43
C GLU A 23 5.31 -4.52 9.98
N SER A 24 5.51 -5.81 9.73
CA SER A 24 5.29 -6.43 8.42
C SER A 24 4.12 -7.40 8.59
N VAL A 25 3.14 -7.32 7.70
CA VAL A 25 1.91 -8.12 7.79
C VAL A 25 1.75 -8.94 6.52
N ALA A 26 1.62 -10.26 6.67
CA ALA A 26 1.33 -11.13 5.54
C ALA A 26 -0.15 -10.97 5.16
N VAL A 27 -0.41 -10.71 3.89
CA VAL A 27 -1.77 -10.51 3.38
C VAL A 27 -1.99 -11.43 2.19
N LYS A 28 -3.16 -12.06 2.16
CA LYS A 28 -3.58 -12.87 1.03
C LYS A 28 -5.03 -12.52 0.72
N GLU A 29 -5.26 -11.98 -0.48
CA GLU A 29 -6.60 -11.63 -0.93
C GLU A 29 -7.06 -12.63 -1.98
N THR A 30 -8.30 -13.10 -1.83
CA THR A 30 -8.89 -14.05 -2.77
C THR A 30 -10.18 -13.49 -3.34
N PHE A 31 -10.51 -13.95 -4.55
CA PHE A 31 -11.74 -13.58 -5.22
C PHE A 31 -12.25 -14.82 -5.96
N ARG A 32 -13.46 -15.25 -5.62
CA ARG A 32 -14.08 -16.45 -6.20
C ARG A 32 -13.17 -17.69 -6.09
N GLY A 33 -12.55 -17.86 -4.92
CA GLY A 33 -11.71 -19.03 -4.65
C GLY A 33 -10.30 -18.97 -5.24
N LYS A 34 -9.95 -17.87 -5.89
CA LYS A 34 -8.61 -17.71 -6.47
C LYS A 34 -7.86 -16.61 -5.76
N THR A 35 -6.57 -16.81 -5.53
CA THR A 35 -5.71 -15.78 -4.95
C THR A 35 -5.47 -14.71 -6.00
N VAL A 36 -5.88 -13.47 -5.69
CA VAL A 36 -5.68 -12.33 -6.58
C VAL A 36 -4.48 -11.48 -6.14
N TRP A 37 -4.05 -11.63 -4.89
CA TRP A 37 -2.85 -10.95 -4.39
C TRP A 37 -2.35 -11.66 -3.15
N GLU A 38 -1.03 -11.80 -3.05
CA GLU A 38 -0.40 -12.38 -1.86
C GLU A 38 0.97 -11.75 -1.69
N GLY A 39 1.29 -11.33 -0.47
CA GLY A 39 2.58 -10.72 -0.19
C GLY A 39 2.64 -10.13 1.20
N ILE A 40 3.68 -9.33 1.43
CA ILE A 40 3.90 -8.67 2.72
C ILE A 40 3.60 -7.18 2.55
N VAL A 41 2.75 -6.67 3.43
CA VAL A 41 2.45 -5.23 3.52
C VAL A 41 3.25 -4.67 4.68
N GLU A 42 4.00 -3.60 4.44
CA GLU A 42 4.76 -2.94 5.49
C GLU A 42 3.89 -1.84 6.09
N VAL A 43 3.81 -1.80 7.41
CA VAL A 43 2.99 -0.85 8.13
C VAL A 43 3.88 0.23 8.73
N PHE A 44 3.50 1.49 8.54
CA PHE A 44 4.27 2.64 9.01
C PHE A 44 3.40 3.58 9.82
N ASP A 45 3.96 4.14 10.89
CA ASP A 45 3.34 5.26 11.58
C ASP A 45 3.82 6.54 10.91
N LEU A 46 2.93 7.52 10.81
CA LEU A 46 3.20 8.78 10.11
C LEU A 46 3.32 9.94 11.08
N THR A 47 4.24 10.85 10.77
CA THR A 47 4.42 12.10 11.49
C THR A 47 4.32 13.23 10.47
N GLY A 48 3.56 14.27 10.79
CA GLY A 48 3.43 15.45 9.94
C GLY A 48 2.31 15.40 8.92
N HIS A 49 1.50 14.35 8.91
CA HIS A 49 0.33 14.30 8.04
C HIS A 49 -0.88 14.89 8.79
N PRO A 50 -1.68 15.75 8.13
CA PRO A 50 -2.77 16.43 8.81
C PRO A 50 -3.93 15.54 9.27
N THR A 51 -4.16 14.41 8.60
CA THR A 51 -5.35 13.59 8.90
C THR A 51 -5.05 12.11 9.12
N ALA A 52 -3.89 11.60 8.73
CA ALA A 52 -3.57 10.18 8.87
C ALA A 52 -2.36 9.98 9.78
N HIS A 53 -2.41 8.93 10.62
CA HIS A 53 -1.33 8.58 11.52
C HIS A 53 -0.62 7.30 11.12
N ARG A 54 -1.09 6.63 10.09
CA ARG A 54 -0.55 5.34 9.66
C ARG A 54 -0.69 5.17 8.16
N ALA A 55 0.21 4.39 7.56
CA ALA A 55 0.15 4.06 6.15
C ALA A 55 0.55 2.61 5.93
N TYR A 56 0.08 2.04 4.83
CA TYR A 56 0.41 0.69 4.40
C TYR A 56 1.10 0.79 3.04
N ALA A 57 2.25 0.14 2.89
CA ALA A 57 3.01 0.25 1.65
C ALA A 57 3.59 -1.10 1.25
N TRP A 58 3.69 -1.31 -0.05
CA TRP A 58 4.31 -2.50 -0.64
C TRP A 58 4.71 -2.20 -2.07
N ALA A 59 5.57 -3.06 -2.64
CA ALA A 59 5.91 -2.99 -4.06
C ALA A 59 5.23 -4.14 -4.79
N HIS A 60 4.77 -3.88 -6.00
CA HIS A 60 4.02 -4.86 -6.78
C HIS A 60 4.80 -6.16 -7.03
N ASP A 61 6.05 -6.04 -7.46
CA ASP A 61 6.87 -7.20 -7.78
C ASP A 61 8.10 -7.36 -6.89
N GLY A 62 8.35 -6.38 -6.02
CA GLY A 62 9.47 -6.40 -5.11
C GLY A 62 10.83 -6.12 -5.73
N GLU A 63 10.92 -5.95 -7.03
CA GLU A 63 12.19 -5.71 -7.71
C GLU A 63 12.53 -4.23 -7.82
N HIS A 64 11.54 -3.40 -8.08
CA HIS A 64 11.74 -1.97 -8.29
C HIS A 64 10.77 -1.15 -7.43
N PRO A 65 10.99 -1.11 -6.10
CA PRO A 65 10.04 -0.45 -5.19
C PRO A 65 9.70 0.98 -5.57
N LYS A 66 10.65 1.75 -6.06
CA LYS A 66 10.40 3.14 -6.41
C LYS A 66 9.51 3.30 -7.63
N GLU A 67 9.45 2.30 -8.50
CA GLU A 67 8.69 2.37 -9.73
C GLU A 67 7.30 1.73 -9.60
N SER A 68 7.16 0.76 -8.72
CA SER A 68 5.94 -0.04 -8.61
C SER A 68 5.35 -0.07 -7.21
N SER A 69 5.73 0.86 -6.34
CA SER A 69 5.26 0.90 -4.97
C SER A 69 3.86 1.49 -4.85
N VAL A 70 3.12 0.97 -3.88
CA VAL A 70 1.81 1.48 -3.51
C VAL A 70 1.89 1.92 -2.06
N ALA A 71 1.33 3.08 -1.74
CA ALA A 71 1.24 3.58 -0.38
C ALA A 71 -0.18 4.08 -0.14
N VAL A 72 -0.87 3.48 0.84
CA VAL A 72 -2.26 3.75 1.16
C VAL A 72 -2.37 4.26 2.59
N LEU A 73 -3.07 5.37 2.79
CA LEU A 73 -3.24 5.94 4.11
C LEU A 73 -4.30 5.19 4.91
N HIS A 74 -4.07 5.09 6.22
CA HIS A 74 -5.03 4.51 7.16
C HIS A 74 -6.12 5.54 7.45
N LYS A 75 -7.15 5.52 6.63
CA LYS A 75 -8.32 6.38 6.76
C LYS A 75 -9.56 5.54 6.45
N ALA A 76 -10.60 5.69 7.24
CA ALA A 76 -11.81 4.90 7.05
C ALA A 76 -12.29 4.98 5.59
N PRO A 77 -12.68 3.87 4.96
CA PRO A 77 -12.88 2.52 5.51
C PRO A 77 -11.61 1.65 5.55
N ILE A 78 -10.44 2.21 5.20
CA ILE A 78 -9.18 1.46 5.17
C ILE A 78 -8.57 1.48 6.56
N THR A 79 -8.77 0.40 7.32
CA THR A 79 -8.32 0.31 8.71
C THR A 79 -7.43 -0.90 8.98
N SER A 80 -6.94 -1.58 7.94
CA SER A 80 -6.04 -2.72 8.09
C SER A 80 -5.21 -2.90 6.83
N ALA A 81 -4.14 -3.69 6.92
CA ALA A 81 -3.31 -4.01 5.76
C ALA A 81 -4.12 -4.71 4.68
N ALA A 82 -4.98 -5.66 5.04
CA ALA A 82 -5.81 -6.36 4.07
C ALA A 82 -6.78 -5.40 3.38
N ALA A 83 -7.38 -4.47 4.12
CA ALA A 83 -8.28 -3.48 3.54
C ALA A 83 -7.54 -2.56 2.57
N ALA A 84 -6.28 -2.22 2.87
CA ALA A 84 -5.46 -1.39 1.98
C ALA A 84 -5.20 -2.10 0.65
N VAL A 85 -4.83 -3.38 0.70
CA VAL A 85 -4.61 -4.16 -0.52
C VAL A 85 -5.89 -4.25 -1.34
N ARG A 86 -7.01 -4.53 -0.68
CA ARG A 86 -8.31 -4.64 -1.35
C ARG A 86 -8.69 -3.34 -2.05
N ALA A 87 -8.48 -2.21 -1.39
CA ALA A 87 -8.78 -0.91 -1.98
C ALA A 87 -7.92 -0.64 -3.21
N ALA A 88 -6.63 -0.99 -3.15
CA ALA A 88 -5.73 -0.83 -4.27
C ALA A 88 -6.15 -1.70 -5.46
N LEU A 89 -6.55 -2.95 -5.19
CA LEU A 89 -7.00 -3.85 -6.25
C LEU A 89 -8.28 -3.33 -6.92
N ILE A 90 -9.21 -2.82 -6.14
CA ILE A 90 -10.45 -2.25 -6.68
C ILE A 90 -10.14 -1.05 -7.57
N GLN A 91 -9.23 -0.20 -7.15
CA GLN A 91 -8.82 0.96 -7.92
C GLN A 91 -8.21 0.54 -9.26
N GLU A 92 -7.38 -0.49 -9.26
CA GLU A 92 -6.78 -1.03 -10.46
C GLU A 92 -7.82 -1.57 -11.43
N TYR A 93 -8.78 -2.33 -10.94
CA TYR A 93 -9.87 -2.85 -11.78
C TYR A 93 -10.71 -1.74 -12.38
N ARG A 94 -10.98 -0.69 -11.65
CA ARG A 94 -11.74 0.45 -12.15
C ARG A 94 -11.01 1.14 -13.29
N SER A 95 -9.69 1.28 -13.17
CA SER A 95 -8.88 1.90 -14.22
C SER A 95 -8.94 1.09 -15.51
N LEU A 96 -8.83 -0.24 -15.40
CA LEU A 96 -8.91 -1.13 -16.55
C LEU A 96 -10.28 -1.07 -17.22
N GLY A 97 -11.34 -1.07 -16.42
CA GLY A 97 -12.70 -0.97 -16.93
C GLY A 97 -12.95 0.33 -17.66
N THR A 98 -12.38 1.42 -17.17
CA THR A 98 -12.51 2.73 -17.79
C THR A 98 -11.85 2.77 -19.17
N GLU A 99 -10.72 2.10 -19.32
CA GLU A 99 -10.00 2.08 -20.58
C GLU A 99 -10.71 1.31 -21.66
N GLU A 100 -11.51 0.34 -21.30
CA GLU A 100 -12.25 -0.49 -22.25
C GLU A 100 -13.51 0.16 -22.80
N SER A 101 -14.00 1.16 -22.15
CA SER A 101 -15.27 1.79 -22.54
C SER A 101 -15.15 2.91 -23.59
#